data_2868587b4982e891c5cf14f029cf3aa0
#
_entry.id   2868587b4982e891c5cf14f029cf3aa0
#
_cell.length_a   1.000
_cell.length_b   1.000
_cell.length_c   1.000
_cell.angle_alpha   90.00
_cell.angle_beta   90.00
_cell.angle_gamma   90.00
#
_symmetry.space_group_name_H-M   'P 1'
#
loop_
_entity.id
_entity.type
_entity.pdbx_description
1 polymer ?
#
loop_
_entity_poly.entity_id
_entity_poly.type
_entity_poly.pdbx_seq_one_letter_code
_entity_poly.pdbx_strand_id
1 'polypeptide(L)'
;MTDSKRKGLVTELQCQTYLTNLGFNVSVPLGEDCSYDLIIDIEGLLLRIQVKTCKIESNGITFRTKSSYLTSAGTKVKHYSEEDIDFFATYYNNNCYLIPVSQTGSAEKKLLFDGEKQVNNCAFLEDYVATKIIDCIKEDKPMPNANHLEILQYDLNNNFIQSFSSPKEAATSLNKSQSSHITACAKGKRKTAYGYIWRYK
;
A
#
# COMPACT_ATOMS: atom_id res chain seq x y z
N MET A 1 -20.04 -23.25 -8.03
CA MET A 1 -19.18 -22.12 -7.61
C MET A 1 -19.90 -20.83 -8.02
N THR A 2 -20.03 -19.84 -7.12
CA THR A 2 -20.65 -18.56 -7.44
C THR A 2 -19.75 -17.72 -8.36
N ASP A 3 -20.33 -16.77 -9.10
CA ASP A 3 -19.57 -15.90 -10.01
C ASP A 3 -18.47 -15.09 -9.29
N SER A 4 -18.76 -14.63 -8.08
CA SER A 4 -17.77 -13.93 -7.23
C SER A 4 -16.58 -14.82 -6.84
N LYS A 5 -16.84 -16.08 -6.44
CA LYS A 5 -15.76 -17.04 -6.11
C LYS A 5 -14.92 -17.37 -7.34
N ARG A 6 -15.55 -17.48 -8.51
CA ARG A 6 -14.85 -17.72 -9.77
C ARG A 6 -13.92 -16.56 -10.12
N LYS A 7 -14.40 -15.33 -10.00
CA LYS A 7 -13.58 -14.12 -10.24
C LYS A 7 -12.40 -14.05 -9.28
N GLY A 8 -12.61 -14.36 -7.99
CA GLY A 8 -11.53 -14.44 -7.00
C GLY A 8 -10.44 -15.42 -7.43
N LEU A 9 -10.83 -16.68 -7.71
CA LEU A 9 -9.91 -17.74 -8.15
C LEU A 9 -9.13 -17.34 -9.42
N VAL A 10 -9.81 -16.74 -10.41
CA VAL A 10 -9.13 -16.28 -11.63
C VAL A 10 -8.08 -15.22 -11.31
N THR A 11 -8.38 -14.25 -10.41
CA THR A 11 -7.42 -13.23 -10.01
C THR A 11 -6.21 -13.84 -9.29
N GLU A 12 -6.45 -14.83 -8.41
CA GLU A 12 -5.37 -15.56 -7.72
C GLU A 12 -4.46 -16.28 -8.71
N LEU A 13 -5.03 -17.03 -9.66
CA LEU A 13 -4.27 -17.74 -10.69
C LEU A 13 -3.49 -16.77 -11.61
N GLN A 14 -4.05 -15.62 -11.93
CA GLN A 14 -3.37 -14.59 -12.71
C GLN A 14 -2.17 -14.01 -11.96
N CYS A 15 -2.32 -13.70 -10.66
CA CYS A 15 -1.21 -13.26 -9.83
C CYS A 15 -0.13 -14.34 -9.70
N GLN A 16 -0.51 -15.60 -9.45
CA GLN A 16 0.44 -16.72 -9.41
C GLN A 16 1.22 -16.82 -10.71
N THR A 17 0.52 -16.89 -11.85
CA THR A 17 1.16 -17.01 -13.15
C THR A 17 2.12 -15.85 -13.43
N TYR A 18 1.70 -14.63 -13.11
CA TYR A 18 2.53 -13.44 -13.31
C TYR A 18 3.83 -13.51 -12.48
N LEU A 19 3.72 -13.81 -11.19
CA LEU A 19 4.87 -13.89 -10.29
C LEU A 19 5.81 -15.07 -10.65
N THR A 20 5.24 -16.21 -11.06
CA THR A 20 6.02 -17.36 -11.55
C THR A 20 6.77 -17.01 -12.84
N ASN A 21 6.15 -16.28 -13.77
CA ASN A 21 6.81 -15.82 -14.99
C ASN A 21 7.95 -14.83 -14.75
N LEU A 22 7.92 -14.12 -13.61
CA LEU A 22 9.05 -13.29 -13.16
C LEU A 22 10.17 -14.12 -12.51
N GLY A 23 10.01 -15.44 -12.41
CA GLY A 23 11.02 -16.36 -11.89
C GLY A 23 10.95 -16.60 -10.38
N PHE A 24 9.87 -16.20 -9.69
CA PHE A 24 9.71 -16.45 -8.25
C PHE A 24 9.10 -17.81 -7.97
N ASN A 25 9.54 -18.42 -6.87
CA ASN A 25 8.87 -19.58 -6.29
C ASN A 25 7.58 -19.09 -5.60
N VAL A 26 6.44 -19.59 -6.08
CA VAL A 26 5.13 -19.26 -5.53
C VAL A 26 4.58 -20.50 -4.81
N SER A 27 4.23 -20.36 -3.55
CA SER A 27 3.58 -21.40 -2.73
C SER A 27 2.15 -21.01 -2.41
N VAL A 28 1.26 -22.00 -2.37
CA VAL A 28 -0.16 -21.85 -2.04
C VAL A 28 -0.45 -22.63 -0.77
N PRO A 29 -1.12 -22.06 0.25
CA PRO A 29 -1.50 -22.81 1.43
C PRO A 29 -2.52 -23.91 1.09
N LEU A 30 -2.41 -25.06 1.75
CA LEU A 30 -3.34 -26.18 1.54
C LEU A 30 -4.71 -25.93 2.20
N GLY A 31 -4.77 -25.10 3.23
CA GLY A 31 -5.99 -24.84 4.02
C GLY A 31 -6.61 -23.48 3.73
N GLU A 32 -7.90 -23.36 4.02
CA GLU A 32 -8.66 -22.10 3.88
C GLU A 32 -8.51 -21.16 5.10
N ASP A 33 -7.83 -21.61 6.16
CA ASP A 33 -7.70 -20.86 7.43
C ASP A 33 -6.57 -19.83 7.42
N CYS A 34 -5.75 -19.80 6.35
CA CYS A 34 -4.66 -18.84 6.21
C CYS A 34 -5.18 -17.42 5.95
N SER A 35 -4.44 -16.44 6.44
CA SER A 35 -4.71 -15.02 6.17
C SER A 35 -4.25 -14.57 4.78
N TYR A 36 -3.51 -15.41 4.08
CA TYR A 36 -2.90 -15.15 2.77
C TYR A 36 -3.28 -16.24 1.77
N ASP A 37 -3.28 -15.88 0.51
CA ASP A 37 -3.57 -16.79 -0.61
C ASP A 37 -2.31 -17.33 -1.25
N LEU A 38 -1.19 -16.58 -1.15
CA LEU A 38 0.10 -16.91 -1.76
C LEU A 38 1.25 -16.59 -0.81
N ILE A 39 2.36 -17.32 -0.96
CA ILE A 39 3.68 -16.94 -0.47
C ILE A 39 4.61 -16.86 -1.67
N ILE A 40 5.39 -15.78 -1.77
CA ILE A 40 6.52 -15.70 -2.69
C ILE A 40 7.83 -15.73 -1.93
N ASP A 41 8.83 -16.39 -2.52
CA ASP A 41 10.19 -16.41 -2.02
C ASP A 41 11.04 -15.47 -2.87
N ILE A 42 11.60 -14.45 -2.23
CA ILE A 42 12.55 -13.51 -2.85
C ILE A 42 13.88 -13.68 -2.13
N GLU A 43 14.77 -14.51 -2.69
CA GLU A 43 16.12 -14.74 -2.17
C GLU A 43 16.15 -15.17 -0.68
N GLY A 44 15.18 -16.01 -0.29
CA GLY A 44 15.03 -16.52 1.08
C GLY A 44 14.10 -15.67 1.96
N LEU A 45 13.63 -14.51 1.51
CA LEU A 45 12.61 -13.73 2.17
C LEU A 45 11.23 -14.22 1.73
N LEU A 46 10.47 -14.80 2.65
CA LEU A 46 9.12 -15.30 2.40
C LEU A 46 8.10 -14.20 2.66
N LEU A 47 7.33 -13.82 1.64
CA LEU A 47 6.33 -12.76 1.72
C LEU A 47 4.91 -13.33 1.55
N ARG A 48 4.06 -13.06 2.51
CA ARG A 48 2.65 -13.48 2.56
C ARG A 48 1.79 -12.49 1.79
N ILE A 49 1.02 -12.99 0.85
CA ILE A 49 0.23 -12.16 -0.07
C ILE A 49 -1.24 -12.57 0.00
N GLN A 50 -2.12 -11.59 0.25
CA GLN A 50 -3.57 -11.74 0.11
C GLN A 50 -4.02 -11.15 -1.22
N VAL A 51 -4.60 -11.97 -2.07
CA VAL A 51 -5.10 -11.53 -3.37
C VAL A 51 -6.52 -10.97 -3.24
N LYS A 52 -6.78 -9.87 -3.92
CA LYS A 52 -8.11 -9.23 -4.00
C LYS A 52 -8.45 -8.88 -5.43
N THR A 53 -9.63 -9.27 -5.87
CA THR A 53 -10.16 -8.82 -7.17
C THR A 53 -10.48 -7.33 -7.09
N CYS A 54 -9.99 -6.56 -8.05
CA CYS A 54 -10.28 -5.13 -8.14
C CYS A 54 -11.57 -4.87 -8.94
N LYS A 55 -12.18 -3.73 -8.63
CA LYS A 55 -13.24 -3.09 -9.41
C LYS A 55 -12.60 -1.96 -10.21
N ILE A 56 -12.91 -1.89 -11.50
CA ILE A 56 -12.45 -0.82 -12.40
C ILE A 56 -13.40 0.37 -12.23
N GLU A 57 -12.84 1.54 -12.06
CA GLU A 57 -13.52 2.82 -11.99
C GLU A 57 -13.03 3.73 -13.15
N SER A 58 -13.68 4.88 -13.34
CA SER A 58 -13.35 5.81 -14.45
C SER A 58 -11.91 6.32 -14.41
N ASN A 59 -11.32 6.46 -13.22
CA ASN A 59 -9.99 7.06 -13.02
C ASN A 59 -9.01 6.15 -12.25
N GLY A 60 -9.31 4.85 -12.13
CA GLY A 60 -8.44 3.94 -11.40
C GLY A 60 -9.09 2.61 -11.10
N ILE A 61 -8.49 1.88 -10.16
CA ILE A 61 -9.04 0.64 -9.62
C ILE A 61 -9.27 0.76 -8.11
N THR A 62 -10.22 -0.01 -7.58
CA THR A 62 -10.49 -0.11 -6.15
C THR A 62 -10.62 -1.57 -5.76
N PHE A 63 -10.06 -1.96 -4.62
CA PHE A 63 -10.26 -3.29 -4.03
C PHE A 63 -10.47 -3.22 -2.53
N ARG A 64 -11.17 -4.21 -1.97
CA ARG A 64 -11.44 -4.28 -0.53
C ARG A 64 -10.22 -4.78 0.22
N THR A 65 -9.88 -4.13 1.33
CA THR A 65 -8.78 -4.48 2.24
C THR A 65 -9.25 -5.25 3.48
N LYS A 66 -10.47 -5.77 3.44
CA LYS A 66 -11.07 -6.60 4.48
C LYS A 66 -11.76 -7.81 3.86
N SER A 67 -11.95 -8.84 4.64
CA SER A 67 -12.78 -10.00 4.30
C SER A 67 -13.99 -10.08 5.23
N SER A 68 -15.08 -10.62 4.72
CA SER A 68 -16.29 -10.89 5.52
C SER A 68 -16.64 -12.36 5.40
N TYR A 69 -16.92 -13.00 6.49
CA TYR A 69 -17.35 -14.39 6.54
C TYR A 69 -18.53 -14.57 7.48
N LEU A 70 -19.40 -15.50 7.11
CA LEU A 70 -20.61 -15.81 7.87
C LEU A 70 -20.25 -16.81 8.98
N THR A 71 -20.72 -16.53 10.18
CA THR A 71 -20.65 -17.44 11.34
C THR A 71 -22.05 -17.70 11.87
N SER A 72 -22.22 -18.67 12.76
CA SER A 72 -23.49 -18.91 13.45
C SER A 72 -23.99 -17.69 14.26
N ALA A 73 -23.08 -16.80 14.67
CA ALA A 73 -23.38 -15.55 15.39
C ALA A 73 -23.55 -14.31 14.48
N GLY A 74 -23.56 -14.49 13.14
CA GLY A 74 -23.70 -13.41 12.16
C GLY A 74 -22.43 -13.20 11.31
N THR A 75 -22.40 -12.08 10.58
CA THR A 75 -21.27 -11.73 9.70
C THR A 75 -20.12 -11.13 10.52
N LYS A 76 -18.95 -11.75 10.45
CA LYS A 76 -17.72 -11.20 10.99
C LYS A 76 -16.89 -10.56 9.89
N VAL A 77 -16.16 -9.49 10.25
CA VAL A 77 -15.23 -8.78 9.37
C VAL A 77 -13.82 -9.03 9.88
N LYS A 78 -12.92 -9.45 8.98
CA LYS A 78 -11.49 -9.56 9.23
C LYS A 78 -10.79 -8.38 8.58
N HIS A 79 -10.06 -7.61 9.37
CA HIS A 79 -9.08 -6.64 8.92
C HIS A 79 -7.71 -7.30 8.88
N TYR A 80 -6.87 -6.86 7.97
CA TYR A 80 -5.51 -7.39 7.81
C TYR A 80 -4.50 -6.40 8.37
N SER A 81 -3.50 -6.94 9.06
CA SER A 81 -2.35 -6.21 9.61
C SER A 81 -1.04 -6.79 9.07
N GLU A 82 0.09 -6.17 9.40
CA GLU A 82 1.44 -6.67 9.09
C GLU A 82 1.76 -8.01 9.79
N GLU A 83 0.98 -8.38 10.83
CA GLU A 83 1.07 -9.70 11.46
C GLU A 83 0.43 -10.80 10.59
N ASP A 84 -0.59 -10.45 9.80
CA ASP A 84 -1.33 -11.39 8.95
C ASP A 84 -0.67 -11.58 7.58
N ILE A 85 -0.34 -10.47 6.90
CA ILE A 85 0.15 -10.43 5.52
C ILE A 85 1.15 -9.30 5.33
N ASP A 86 2.01 -9.43 4.33
CA ASP A 86 2.97 -8.40 3.97
C ASP A 86 2.41 -7.51 2.84
N PHE A 87 1.68 -8.11 1.89
CA PHE A 87 1.11 -7.41 0.74
C PHE A 87 -0.32 -7.84 0.44
N PHE A 88 -1.10 -6.90 -0.07
CA PHE A 88 -2.22 -7.22 -0.95
C PHE A 88 -1.72 -7.32 -2.38
N ALA A 89 -2.30 -8.27 -3.16
CA ALA A 89 -2.11 -8.32 -4.59
C ALA A 89 -3.43 -8.13 -5.32
N THR A 90 -3.36 -7.55 -6.51
CA THR A 90 -4.46 -7.51 -7.46
C THR A 90 -3.92 -7.63 -8.89
N TYR A 91 -4.79 -8.01 -9.82
CA TYR A 91 -4.43 -8.16 -11.23
C TYR A 91 -5.30 -7.26 -12.09
N TYR A 92 -4.68 -6.47 -12.94
CA TYR A 92 -5.36 -5.58 -13.87
C TYR A 92 -4.47 -5.31 -15.08
N ASN A 93 -5.06 -5.29 -16.27
CA ASN A 93 -4.41 -4.95 -17.54
C ASN A 93 -3.06 -5.68 -17.74
N ASN A 94 -3.07 -7.02 -17.59
CA ASN A 94 -1.91 -7.92 -17.73
C ASN A 94 -0.75 -7.67 -16.74
N ASN A 95 -0.98 -6.93 -15.67
CA ASN A 95 0.00 -6.71 -14.61
C ASN A 95 -0.52 -7.16 -13.25
N CYS A 96 0.39 -7.70 -12.44
CA CYS A 96 0.18 -7.91 -11.02
C CYS A 96 0.69 -6.68 -10.26
N TYR A 97 -0.08 -6.24 -9.28
CA TYR A 97 0.25 -5.10 -8.41
C TYR A 97 0.37 -5.60 -6.98
N LEU A 98 1.44 -5.20 -6.30
CA LEU A 98 1.72 -5.53 -4.89
C LEU A 98 1.64 -4.27 -4.05
N ILE A 99 0.72 -4.23 -3.10
CA ILE A 99 0.47 -3.08 -2.25
C ILE A 99 0.81 -3.46 -0.80
N PRO A 100 1.82 -2.85 -0.16
CA PRO A 100 2.13 -3.10 1.25
C PRO A 100 0.89 -2.93 2.12
N VAL A 101 0.63 -3.86 3.04
CA VAL A 101 -0.54 -3.80 3.92
C VAL A 101 -0.55 -2.51 4.75
N SER A 102 0.63 -2.02 5.17
CA SER A 102 0.80 -0.76 5.90
C SER A 102 0.36 0.49 5.13
N GLN A 103 0.23 0.39 3.80
CA GLN A 103 -0.20 1.49 2.94
C GLN A 103 -1.67 1.39 2.53
N THR A 104 -2.43 0.50 3.16
CA THR A 104 -3.84 0.32 2.88
C THR A 104 -4.72 0.88 4.00
N GLY A 105 -5.93 1.28 3.64
CA GLY A 105 -6.95 1.66 4.62
C GLY A 105 -7.70 0.44 5.18
N SER A 106 -8.52 0.66 6.19
CA SER A 106 -9.26 -0.40 6.88
C SER A 106 -10.43 -1.00 6.10
N ALA A 107 -10.86 -0.38 5.00
CA ALA A 107 -12.03 -0.81 4.24
C ALA A 107 -11.72 -1.15 2.78
N GLU A 108 -11.03 -0.25 2.09
CA GLU A 108 -10.67 -0.39 0.68
C GLU A 108 -9.45 0.45 0.34
N LYS A 109 -8.79 0.10 -0.76
CA LYS A 109 -7.68 0.84 -1.37
C LYS A 109 -8.07 1.23 -2.77
N LYS A 110 -7.91 2.52 -3.09
CA LYS A 110 -8.03 3.07 -4.44
C LYS A 110 -6.65 3.42 -4.98
N LEU A 111 -6.41 3.06 -6.24
CA LEU A 111 -5.21 3.40 -7.01
C LEU A 111 -5.65 4.09 -8.29
N LEU A 112 -5.08 5.24 -8.58
CA LEU A 112 -5.38 6.03 -9.78
C LEU A 112 -4.60 5.53 -10.98
N PHE A 113 -5.16 5.68 -12.18
CA PHE A 113 -4.40 5.49 -13.41
C PHE A 113 -3.37 6.60 -13.57
N ASP A 114 -2.29 6.30 -14.26
CA ASP A 114 -1.27 7.29 -14.58
C ASP A 114 -1.85 8.43 -15.43
N GLY A 115 -1.39 9.66 -15.16
CA GLY A 115 -1.91 10.85 -15.81
C GLY A 115 -3.22 11.40 -15.24
N GLU A 116 -3.89 10.68 -14.34
CA GLU A 116 -5.07 11.18 -13.64
C GLU A 116 -4.70 12.26 -12.63
N LYS A 117 -5.62 13.22 -12.45
CA LYS A 117 -5.45 14.24 -11.42
C LYS A 117 -5.49 13.60 -10.04
N GLN A 118 -4.44 13.79 -9.25
CA GLN A 118 -4.39 13.25 -7.89
C GLN A 118 -5.53 13.79 -7.03
N VAL A 119 -6.30 12.89 -6.44
CA VAL A 119 -7.44 13.18 -5.58
C VAL A 119 -7.24 12.50 -4.23
N ASN A 120 -7.46 13.22 -3.15
CA ASN A 120 -7.46 12.68 -1.77
C ASN A 120 -6.20 11.88 -1.38
N ASN A 121 -5.02 12.25 -1.88
CA ASN A 121 -3.76 11.54 -1.66
C ASN A 121 -3.79 10.06 -2.11
N CYS A 122 -4.62 9.70 -3.09
CA CYS A 122 -4.57 8.37 -3.68
C CYS A 122 -3.23 8.19 -4.41
N ALA A 123 -2.68 6.98 -4.29
CA ALA A 123 -1.49 6.58 -5.00
C ALA A 123 -1.80 6.24 -6.47
N PHE A 124 -0.79 6.28 -7.32
CA PHE A 124 -0.91 5.82 -8.69
C PHE A 124 -0.68 4.30 -8.78
N LEU A 125 -1.40 3.66 -9.68
CA LEU A 125 -1.33 2.22 -9.91
C LEU A 125 0.08 1.80 -10.35
N GLU A 126 0.71 2.59 -11.23
CA GLU A 126 2.04 2.36 -11.75
C GLU A 126 3.15 2.28 -10.68
N ASP A 127 2.94 2.86 -9.52
CA ASP A 127 3.88 2.79 -8.41
C ASP A 127 3.92 1.40 -7.76
N TYR A 128 2.88 0.59 -7.96
CA TYR A 128 2.69 -0.71 -7.30
C TYR A 128 2.81 -1.91 -8.23
N VAL A 129 3.28 -1.72 -9.46
CA VAL A 129 3.59 -2.85 -10.35
C VAL A 129 4.56 -3.80 -9.65
N ALA A 130 4.27 -5.10 -9.67
CA ALA A 130 5.01 -6.10 -8.89
C ALA A 130 6.53 -6.04 -9.13
N THR A 131 6.98 -5.81 -10.35
CA THR A 131 8.41 -5.66 -10.68
C THR A 131 9.07 -4.53 -9.89
N LYS A 132 8.45 -3.35 -9.85
CA LYS A 132 8.97 -2.20 -9.09
C LYS A 132 9.04 -2.47 -7.58
N ILE A 133 8.00 -3.09 -7.02
CA ILE A 133 7.97 -3.44 -5.59
C ILE A 133 9.06 -4.46 -5.26
N ILE A 134 9.22 -5.47 -6.09
CA ILE A 134 10.25 -6.50 -5.93
C ILE A 134 11.65 -5.90 -6.02
N ASP A 135 11.89 -4.99 -6.96
CA ASP A 135 13.16 -4.27 -7.06
C ASP A 135 13.45 -3.44 -5.80
N CYS A 136 12.42 -2.78 -5.22
CA CYS A 136 12.58 -2.09 -3.94
C CYS A 136 12.96 -3.07 -2.81
N ILE A 137 12.37 -4.27 -2.77
CA ILE A 137 12.70 -5.29 -1.75
C ILE A 137 14.15 -5.78 -1.92
N LYS A 138 14.55 -6.14 -3.14
CA LYS A 138 15.90 -6.65 -3.43
C LYS A 138 17.00 -5.64 -3.16
N GLU A 139 16.73 -4.39 -3.42
CA GLU A 139 17.69 -3.29 -3.30
C GLU A 139 17.61 -2.55 -1.96
N ASP A 140 16.78 -3.03 -1.02
CA ASP A 140 16.48 -2.38 0.27
C ASP A 140 16.09 -0.90 0.14
N LYS A 141 15.34 -0.60 -0.93
CA LYS A 141 14.82 0.75 -1.20
C LYS A 141 13.47 0.97 -0.51
N PRO A 142 13.14 2.21 -0.15
CA PRO A 142 11.83 2.52 0.41
C PRO A 142 10.72 2.17 -0.58
N MET A 143 9.64 1.57 -0.05
CA MET A 143 8.45 1.25 -0.83
C MET A 143 7.80 2.51 -1.39
N PRO A 144 7.26 2.47 -2.62
CA PRO A 144 6.44 3.56 -3.13
C PRO A 144 5.33 3.88 -2.13
N ASN A 145 5.13 5.14 -1.84
CA ASN A 145 4.08 5.57 -0.92
C ASN A 145 3.38 6.80 -1.47
N ALA A 146 2.07 6.73 -1.61
CA ALA A 146 1.26 7.87 -2.01
C ALA A 146 1.37 9.07 -1.07
N ASN A 147 1.80 8.84 0.16
CA ASN A 147 2.02 9.85 1.18
C ASN A 147 3.50 10.23 1.36
N HIS A 148 4.41 9.68 0.58
CA HIS A 148 5.81 10.07 0.56
C HIS A 148 5.99 11.36 -0.27
N LEU A 149 5.33 12.38 0.16
CA LEU A 149 5.86 13.70 -0.09
C LEU A 149 6.98 13.89 0.95
N GLU A 150 8.22 13.74 0.50
CA GLU A 150 9.39 14.12 1.28
C GLU A 150 9.10 15.49 1.92
N ILE A 151 9.19 15.55 3.23
CA ILE A 151 8.90 16.80 3.93
C ILE A 151 10.19 17.51 4.30
N LEU A 152 10.27 18.75 3.92
CA LEU A 152 11.45 19.59 4.11
C LEU A 152 11.24 20.47 5.33
N GLN A 153 12.21 20.47 6.25
CA GLN A 153 12.25 21.30 7.43
C GLN A 153 13.11 22.54 7.16
N TYR A 154 12.57 23.70 7.51
CA TYR A 154 13.25 24.98 7.44
C TYR A 154 13.18 25.69 8.79
N ASP A 155 14.19 26.50 9.09
CA ASP A 155 14.12 27.45 10.21
C ASP A 155 13.12 28.60 9.91
N LEU A 156 12.91 29.46 10.87
CA LEU A 156 12.00 30.61 10.72
C LEU A 156 12.53 31.68 9.72
N ASN A 157 13.79 31.58 9.33
CA ASN A 157 14.43 32.45 8.33
C ASN A 157 14.43 31.81 6.94
N ASN A 158 13.70 30.69 6.74
CA ASN A 158 13.65 29.92 5.50
C ASN A 158 14.96 29.22 5.10
N ASN A 159 15.91 29.01 6.01
CA ASN A 159 17.09 28.19 5.73
C ASN A 159 16.69 26.71 5.83
N PHE A 160 17.07 25.92 4.84
CA PHE A 160 16.86 24.47 4.84
C PHE A 160 17.68 23.83 5.98
N ILE A 161 17.06 22.93 6.72
CA ILE A 161 17.70 22.19 7.81
C ILE A 161 17.92 20.73 7.38
N GLN A 162 16.85 20.02 7.07
CA GLN A 162 16.88 18.60 6.68
C GLN A 162 15.56 18.16 6.03
N SER A 163 15.56 16.95 5.49
CA SER A 163 14.37 16.31 4.93
C SER A 163 14.00 15.05 5.71
N PHE A 164 12.74 14.65 5.61
CA PHE A 164 12.19 13.43 6.19
C PHE A 164 11.32 12.72 5.17
N SER A 165 11.28 11.42 5.25
CA SER A 165 10.46 10.60 4.36
C SER A 165 8.94 10.79 4.57
N SER A 166 8.53 11.32 5.73
CA SER A 166 7.12 11.56 6.04
C SER A 166 6.95 12.58 7.16
N PRO A 167 5.76 13.24 7.26
CA PRO A 167 5.40 14.07 8.40
C PRO A 167 5.42 13.32 9.75
N LYS A 168 5.18 12.00 9.73
CA LYS A 168 5.22 11.16 10.94
C LYS A 168 6.65 11.01 11.44
N GLU A 169 7.59 10.69 10.57
CA GLU A 169 9.00 10.61 10.89
C GLU A 169 9.52 11.96 11.43
N ALA A 170 9.19 13.06 10.75
CA ALA A 170 9.50 14.41 11.19
C ALA A 170 8.95 14.73 12.60
N ALA A 171 7.73 14.31 12.91
CA ALA A 171 7.17 14.48 14.24
C ALA A 171 7.90 13.64 15.29
N THR A 172 8.22 12.39 14.97
CA THR A 172 8.96 11.47 15.84
C THR A 172 10.36 12.01 16.16
N SER A 173 11.08 12.54 15.16
CA SER A 173 12.41 13.15 15.36
C SER A 173 12.39 14.34 16.32
N LEU A 174 11.25 15.02 16.44
CA LEU A 174 11.03 16.12 17.37
C LEU A 174 10.38 15.68 18.69
N ASN A 175 10.27 14.38 18.96
CA ASN A 175 9.55 13.81 20.10
C ASN A 175 8.09 14.29 20.19
N LYS A 176 7.40 14.41 19.07
CA LYS A 176 5.99 14.82 18.97
C LYS A 176 5.12 13.67 18.50
N SER A 177 3.98 13.48 19.14
CA SER A 177 3.00 12.43 18.80
C SER A 177 2.11 12.80 17.61
N GLN A 178 1.98 14.09 17.27
CA GLN A 178 1.04 14.56 16.24
C GLN A 178 1.74 15.12 15.01
N SER A 179 1.72 14.37 13.91
CA SER A 179 2.23 14.83 12.61
C SER A 179 1.27 15.74 11.85
N SER A 180 -0.01 15.83 12.28
CA SER A 180 -1.04 16.65 11.63
C SER A 180 -0.69 18.13 11.57
N HIS A 181 0.04 18.66 12.56
CA HIS A 181 0.49 20.05 12.57
C HIS A 181 1.55 20.32 11.49
N ILE A 182 2.49 19.38 11.28
CA ILE A 182 3.50 19.45 10.22
C ILE A 182 2.82 19.39 8.85
N THR A 183 1.89 18.45 8.67
CA THR A 183 1.08 18.34 7.45
C THR A 183 0.28 19.61 7.15
N ALA A 184 -0.32 20.22 8.17
CA ALA A 184 -1.07 21.47 8.01
C ALA A 184 -0.16 22.65 7.61
N CYS A 185 1.06 22.70 8.15
CA CYS A 185 2.06 23.69 7.75
C CYS A 185 2.51 23.49 6.31
N ALA A 186 2.87 22.25 5.93
CA ALA A 186 3.32 21.93 4.58
C ALA A 186 2.23 22.17 3.50
N LYS A 187 0.96 22.06 3.87
CA LYS A 187 -0.20 22.40 3.01
C LYS A 187 -0.57 23.89 3.02
N GLY A 188 0.23 24.74 3.68
CA GLY A 188 -0.02 26.19 3.78
C GLY A 188 -1.19 26.59 4.68
N LYS A 189 -1.81 25.65 5.42
CA LYS A 189 -2.93 25.92 6.33
C LYS A 189 -2.50 26.58 7.64
N ARG A 190 -1.22 26.57 7.94
CA ARG A 190 -0.60 27.30 9.06
C ARG A 190 0.84 27.69 8.70
N LYS A 191 1.33 28.78 9.30
CA LYS A 191 2.67 29.31 8.96
C LYS A 191 3.81 28.42 9.44
N THR A 192 3.70 27.86 10.64
CA THR A 192 4.76 27.06 11.28
C THR A 192 4.18 25.90 12.07
N ALA A 193 4.98 24.86 12.31
CA ALA A 193 4.66 23.79 13.23
C ALA A 193 5.91 23.41 14.04
N TYR A 194 5.78 23.30 15.36
CA TYR A 194 6.85 22.93 16.27
C TYR A 194 8.10 23.83 16.18
N GLY A 195 7.91 25.13 15.87
CA GLY A 195 9.01 26.10 15.75
C GLY A 195 9.71 26.11 14.39
N TYR A 196 9.19 25.37 13.38
CA TYR A 196 9.77 25.24 12.05
C TYR A 196 8.75 25.52 10.94
N ILE A 197 9.27 25.88 9.76
CA ILE A 197 8.51 25.93 8.52
C ILE A 197 8.66 24.58 7.81
N TRP A 198 7.57 24.07 7.27
CA TRP A 198 7.50 22.77 6.61
C TRP A 198 6.95 22.90 5.20
N ARG A 199 7.58 22.24 4.25
CA ARG A 199 7.13 22.19 2.86
C ARG A 199 7.24 20.78 2.34
N TYR A 200 6.36 20.43 1.43
CA TYR A 200 6.55 19.25 0.61
C TYR A 200 7.59 19.56 -0.48
N LYS A 201 8.37 18.53 -0.84
CA LYS A 201 9.32 18.61 -1.94
C LYS A 201 8.60 18.65 -3.27
#